data_37d6f0f5d437d9aa65ac6b1bb3e4d505
#
_entry.id   37d6f0f5d437d9aa65ac6b1bb3e4d505
#
_cell.length_a   1.000
_cell.length_b   1.000
_cell.length_c   1.000
_cell.angle_alpha   90.00
_cell.angle_beta   90.00
_cell.angle_gamma   90.00
#
_symmetry.space_group_name_H-M   'P 1'
#
loop_
_entity.id
_entity.type
_entity.pdbx_description
1 polymer ?
#
loop_
_entity_poly.entity_id
_entity_poly.type
_entity_poly.pdbx_seq_one_letter_code
_entity_poly.pdbx_strand_id
1 'polypeptide(L)'
;MLGTRRLLDGIVKTTVMVMIGFCAVGMGGVGEEKLTKIPEPDDNFSATLIDQRDVSSHITLFSLEGQTFLSGKRGGAMVSIPFGNIKEINFYARGRDIFAMVTMKKEPQVELEMEKDRVFYGQLSYGLLSIKVEYVKKTTIHSLAGQER
;
A
#
# COMPACT_ATOMS: atom_id res chain seq x y z
N MET A 1 13.16 61.91 -27.61
CA MET A 1 14.01 60.72 -27.37
C MET A 1 14.17 60.32 -25.90
N LEU A 2 13.47 60.90 -25.01
CA LEU A 2 13.53 60.57 -23.56
C LEU A 2 12.39 59.62 -23.11
N GLY A 3 11.46 59.24 -24.01
CA GLY A 3 10.30 58.41 -23.66
C GLY A 3 10.53 56.90 -23.70
N THR A 4 11.52 56.42 -24.46
CA THR A 4 11.76 54.97 -24.66
C THR A 4 12.52 54.29 -23.52
N ARG A 5 13.29 55.04 -22.75
CA ARG A 5 14.03 54.48 -21.59
C ARG A 5 13.17 54.23 -20.38
N ARG A 6 12.07 54.97 -20.23
CA ARG A 6 11.14 54.78 -19.10
C ARG A 6 10.20 53.59 -19.27
N LEU A 7 9.92 53.20 -20.52
CA LEU A 7 9.09 52.04 -20.83
C LEU A 7 9.83 50.70 -20.57
N LEU A 8 11.14 50.68 -20.82
CA LEU A 8 11.97 49.50 -20.57
C LEU A 8 12.20 49.23 -19.07
N ASP A 9 12.31 50.27 -18.24
CA ASP A 9 12.48 50.14 -16.80
C ASP A 9 11.20 49.64 -16.15
N GLY A 10 10.04 49.94 -16.66
CA GLY A 10 8.76 49.45 -16.17
C GLY A 10 8.55 47.96 -16.45
N ILE A 11 9.01 47.47 -17.58
CA ILE A 11 8.86 46.06 -17.98
C ILE A 11 9.82 45.16 -17.17
N VAL A 12 11.04 45.64 -16.94
CA VAL A 12 12.04 44.87 -16.15
C VAL A 12 11.62 44.72 -14.68
N LYS A 13 10.99 45.74 -14.11
CA LYS A 13 10.51 45.69 -12.73
C LYS A 13 9.30 44.76 -12.55
N THR A 14 8.47 44.64 -13.55
CA THR A 14 7.28 43.77 -13.49
C THR A 14 7.65 42.30 -13.65
N THR A 15 8.69 41.99 -14.42
CA THR A 15 9.14 40.63 -14.68
C THR A 15 9.87 40.02 -13.45
N VAL A 16 10.55 40.81 -12.65
CA VAL A 16 11.26 40.37 -11.44
C VAL A 16 10.28 40.04 -10.30
N MET A 17 9.13 40.70 -10.28
CA MET A 17 8.15 40.50 -9.17
C MET A 17 7.31 39.23 -9.34
N VAL A 18 7.22 38.68 -10.54
CA VAL A 18 6.48 37.42 -10.82
C VAL A 18 7.31 36.17 -10.45
N MET A 19 8.64 36.28 -10.41
CA MET A 19 9.51 35.13 -10.06
C MET A 19 9.64 34.84 -8.57
N ILE A 20 9.27 35.76 -7.70
CA ILE A 20 9.40 35.55 -6.25
C ILE A 20 8.20 34.83 -5.64
N GLY A 21 7.08 34.78 -6.37
CA GLY A 21 5.84 34.14 -5.88
C GLY A 21 5.78 32.63 -6.04
N PHE A 22 6.72 31.98 -6.73
CA PHE A 22 6.61 30.57 -7.07
C PHE A 22 7.43 29.61 -6.17
N CYS A 23 8.19 30.12 -5.22
CA CYS A 23 9.03 29.28 -4.35
C CYS A 23 8.41 28.90 -3.00
N ALA A 24 7.13 29.24 -2.75
CA ALA A 24 6.51 28.99 -1.46
C ALA A 24 5.52 27.81 -1.44
N VAL A 25 5.42 27.04 -2.52
CA VAL A 25 4.53 25.85 -2.58
C VAL A 25 5.38 24.59 -2.67
N GLY A 26 6.03 24.23 -1.59
CA GLY A 26 6.88 23.05 -1.62
C GLY A 26 7.27 22.45 -0.27
N MET A 27 6.72 22.95 0.82
CA MET A 27 6.92 22.31 2.12
C MET A 27 5.56 21.97 2.75
N GLY A 28 4.80 21.15 2.05
CA GLY A 28 3.79 20.34 2.69
C GLY A 28 4.57 19.37 3.58
N GLY A 29 4.52 19.55 4.90
CA GLY A 29 5.11 18.61 5.84
C GLY A 29 4.59 17.22 5.50
N VAL A 30 5.48 16.22 5.47
CA VAL A 30 5.10 14.82 5.51
C VAL A 30 4.48 14.61 6.89
N GLY A 31 3.20 14.99 7.04
CA GLY A 31 2.41 14.64 8.21
C GLY A 31 2.22 13.14 8.19
N GLU A 32 2.48 12.47 9.30
CA GLU A 32 2.02 11.10 9.51
C GLU A 32 0.51 11.10 9.29
N GLU A 33 0.05 10.54 8.17
CA GLU A 33 -1.36 10.39 7.91
C GLU A 33 -1.95 9.48 8.98
N LYS A 34 -2.85 10.02 9.77
CA LYS A 34 -3.62 9.21 10.72
C LYS A 34 -4.49 8.24 9.93
N LEU A 35 -4.42 6.97 10.26
CA LEU A 35 -5.27 5.95 9.70
C LEU A 35 -6.69 6.09 10.27
N THR A 36 -7.53 6.83 9.56
CA THR A 36 -8.93 7.09 9.95
C THR A 36 -9.93 6.29 9.13
N LYS A 37 -9.50 5.74 8.00
CA LYS A 37 -10.32 4.96 7.09
C LYS A 37 -9.46 3.95 6.34
N ILE A 38 -10.02 2.78 6.08
CA ILE A 38 -9.43 1.76 5.21
C ILE A 38 -10.33 1.51 4.00
N PRO A 39 -9.79 1.02 2.87
CA PRO A 39 -10.62 0.53 1.78
C PRO A 39 -11.51 -0.61 2.28
N GLU A 40 -12.80 -0.53 1.99
CA GLU A 40 -13.77 -1.56 2.36
C GLU A 40 -13.82 -2.61 1.26
N PRO A 41 -13.43 -3.86 1.54
CA PRO A 41 -13.50 -4.94 0.56
C PRO A 41 -14.92 -5.47 0.41
N ASP A 42 -15.20 -6.09 -0.75
CA ASP A 42 -16.51 -6.70 -1.02
C ASP A 42 -16.81 -7.88 -0.09
N ASP A 43 -15.79 -8.65 0.27
CA ASP A 43 -15.89 -9.81 1.17
C ASP A 43 -15.14 -9.57 2.47
N ASN A 44 -15.73 -10.01 3.58
CA ASN A 44 -15.11 -9.89 4.91
C ASN A 44 -14.28 -11.12 5.24
N PHE A 45 -13.04 -11.15 4.79
CA PHE A 45 -12.07 -12.17 5.22
C PHE A 45 -11.42 -11.78 6.54
N SER A 46 -11.25 -12.76 7.41
CA SER A 46 -10.40 -12.62 8.60
C SER A 46 -9.04 -13.24 8.34
N ALA A 47 -8.03 -12.70 8.98
CA ALA A 47 -6.67 -13.19 8.88
C ALA A 47 -5.90 -12.98 10.18
N THR A 48 -4.88 -13.79 10.37
CA THR A 48 -3.85 -13.55 11.39
C THR A 48 -2.58 -13.13 10.67
N LEU A 49 -2.12 -11.93 10.94
CA LEU A 49 -0.94 -11.34 10.34
C LEU A 49 0.18 -11.24 11.36
N ILE A 50 1.36 -11.72 11.00
CA ILE A 50 2.58 -11.60 11.77
C ILE A 50 3.54 -10.69 11.01
N ASP A 51 3.99 -9.64 11.66
CA ASP A 51 4.94 -8.70 11.07
C ASP A 51 6.40 -9.14 11.25
N GLN A 52 7.33 -8.38 10.68
CA GLN A 52 8.77 -8.67 10.79
C GLN A 52 9.34 -8.51 12.20
N ARG A 53 8.58 -7.96 13.13
CA ARG A 53 8.90 -7.88 14.57
C ARG A 53 8.24 -8.98 15.40
N ASP A 54 7.64 -9.97 14.74
CA ASP A 54 6.91 -11.08 15.38
C ASP A 54 5.66 -10.65 16.16
N VAL A 55 5.10 -9.49 15.84
CA VAL A 55 3.83 -9.04 16.38
C VAL A 55 2.69 -9.69 15.62
N SER A 56 1.84 -10.42 16.32
CA SER A 56 0.67 -11.09 15.76
C SER A 56 -0.58 -10.22 15.92
N SER A 57 -1.30 -10.03 14.84
CA SER A 57 -2.56 -9.27 14.82
C SER A 57 -3.66 -10.11 14.17
N HIS A 58 -4.79 -10.22 14.87
CA HIS A 58 -6.01 -10.82 14.31
C HIS A 58 -6.88 -9.70 13.73
N ILE A 59 -7.17 -9.80 12.44
CA ILE A 59 -7.85 -8.75 11.68
C ILE A 59 -9.05 -9.28 10.92
N THR A 60 -10.06 -8.47 10.81
CA THR A 60 -11.22 -8.66 9.93
C THR A 60 -11.16 -7.64 8.79
N LEU A 61 -12.05 -7.72 7.82
CA LEU A 61 -12.02 -6.88 6.62
C LEU A 61 -10.64 -6.86 5.95
N PHE A 62 -9.98 -8.03 5.95
CA PHE A 62 -8.63 -8.18 5.41
C PHE A 62 -8.63 -7.97 3.91
N SER A 63 -7.79 -7.08 3.43
CA SER A 63 -7.65 -6.77 2.01
C SER A 63 -6.22 -6.40 1.63
N LEU A 64 -5.90 -6.59 0.36
CA LEU A 64 -4.74 -5.99 -0.28
C LEU A 64 -5.23 -4.81 -1.11
N GLU A 65 -5.04 -3.60 -0.57
CA GLU A 65 -5.51 -2.35 -1.20
C GLU A 65 -7.02 -2.36 -1.54
N GLY A 66 -7.84 -2.94 -0.66
CA GLY A 66 -9.27 -3.07 -0.85
C GLY A 66 -9.71 -4.31 -1.64
N GLN A 67 -8.78 -5.10 -2.15
CA GLN A 67 -9.07 -6.31 -2.93
C GLN A 67 -8.93 -7.57 -2.09
N THR A 68 -9.77 -8.56 -2.37
CA THR A 68 -9.78 -9.86 -1.69
C THR A 68 -9.07 -10.95 -2.49
N PHE A 69 -8.01 -10.57 -3.15
CA PHE A 69 -7.10 -11.47 -3.84
C PHE A 69 -5.65 -10.99 -3.68
N LEU A 70 -4.73 -11.93 -3.70
CA LEU A 70 -3.30 -11.65 -3.75
C LEU A 70 -2.87 -11.60 -5.20
N SER A 71 -2.27 -10.49 -5.62
CA SER A 71 -1.70 -10.37 -6.96
C SER A 71 -0.20 -10.13 -6.90
N GLY A 72 0.51 -10.82 -7.76
CA GLY A 72 1.97 -10.73 -7.86
C GLY A 72 2.47 -11.27 -9.17
N LYS A 73 3.77 -11.16 -9.41
CA LYS A 73 4.40 -11.66 -10.63
C LYS A 73 4.89 -13.09 -10.45
N ARG A 74 4.63 -13.91 -11.43
CA ARG A 74 5.26 -15.23 -11.60
C ARG A 74 6.01 -15.24 -12.92
N GLY A 75 7.32 -15.04 -12.86
CA GLY A 75 8.09 -14.78 -14.07
C GLY A 75 7.60 -13.51 -14.79
N GLY A 76 7.25 -13.62 -16.05
CA GLY A 76 6.72 -12.50 -16.84
C GLY A 76 5.20 -12.29 -16.73
N ALA A 77 4.49 -13.12 -15.97
CA ALA A 77 3.03 -13.09 -15.87
C ALA A 77 2.55 -12.47 -14.56
N MET A 78 1.44 -11.72 -14.62
CA MET A 78 0.68 -11.33 -13.43
C MET A 78 -0.27 -12.45 -13.04
N VAL A 79 -0.27 -12.82 -11.77
CA VAL A 79 -1.15 -13.84 -11.21
C VAL A 79 -1.97 -13.23 -10.08
N SER A 80 -3.25 -13.48 -10.06
CA SER A 80 -4.16 -13.10 -8.98
C SER A 80 -4.79 -14.34 -8.37
N ILE A 81 -4.66 -14.51 -7.06
CA ILE A 81 -5.18 -15.65 -6.32
C ILE A 81 -6.22 -15.16 -5.32
N PRO A 82 -7.50 -15.56 -5.45
CA PRO A 82 -8.53 -15.19 -4.49
C PRO A 82 -8.17 -15.65 -3.07
N PHE A 83 -8.44 -14.84 -2.07
CA PHE A 83 -8.16 -15.17 -0.67
C PHE A 83 -8.87 -16.46 -0.23
N GLY A 84 -10.04 -16.74 -0.79
CA GLY A 84 -10.77 -17.98 -0.52
C GLY A 84 -10.01 -19.25 -0.87
N ASN A 85 -9.02 -19.18 -1.76
CA ASN A 85 -8.19 -20.31 -2.17
C ASN A 85 -6.87 -20.41 -1.40
N ILE A 86 -6.54 -19.39 -0.60
CA ILE A 86 -5.28 -19.29 0.13
C ILE A 86 -5.45 -19.76 1.56
N LYS A 87 -4.53 -20.59 2.02
CA LYS A 87 -4.40 -21.00 3.42
C LYS A 87 -3.43 -20.07 4.17
N GLU A 88 -2.26 -19.88 3.60
CA GLU A 88 -1.16 -19.16 4.25
C GLU A 88 -0.25 -18.50 3.21
N ILE A 89 0.31 -17.36 3.59
CA ILE A 89 1.30 -16.65 2.79
C ILE A 89 2.51 -16.38 3.67
N ASN A 90 3.68 -16.84 3.24
CA ASN A 90 4.95 -16.53 3.87
C ASN A 90 5.71 -15.56 2.98
N PHE A 91 6.08 -14.41 3.54
CA PHE A 91 6.85 -13.37 2.83
C PHE A 91 8.32 -13.48 3.19
N TYR A 92 9.19 -13.29 2.20
CA TYR A 92 10.63 -13.26 2.41
C TYR A 92 11.31 -12.35 1.40
N ALA A 93 12.44 -11.81 1.78
CA ALA A 93 13.27 -10.98 0.92
C ALA A 93 14.32 -11.83 0.19
N ARG A 94 14.52 -11.53 -1.08
CA ARG A 94 15.62 -12.04 -1.88
C ARG A 94 16.31 -10.87 -2.56
N GLY A 95 17.44 -10.43 -2.02
CA GLY A 95 18.05 -9.18 -2.45
C GLY A 95 17.17 -7.97 -2.08
N ARG A 96 16.76 -7.23 -3.09
CA ARG A 96 15.88 -6.06 -2.92
C ARG A 96 14.41 -6.36 -3.13
N ASP A 97 14.10 -7.57 -3.56
CA ASP A 97 12.75 -7.98 -3.94
C ASP A 97 12.08 -8.77 -2.83
N ILE A 98 10.77 -8.65 -2.75
CA ILE A 98 9.94 -9.38 -1.81
C ILE A 98 9.20 -10.48 -2.56
N PHE A 99 9.24 -11.68 -2.01
CA PHE A 99 8.52 -12.83 -2.53
C PHE A 99 7.49 -13.32 -1.54
N ALA A 100 6.39 -13.83 -2.06
CA ALA A 100 5.34 -14.49 -1.31
C ALA A 100 5.30 -15.97 -1.69
N MET A 101 5.54 -16.84 -0.73
CA MET A 101 5.25 -18.27 -0.88
C MET A 101 3.80 -18.50 -0.44
N VAL A 102 2.94 -18.73 -1.40
CA VAL A 102 1.50 -18.91 -1.19
C VAL A 102 1.19 -20.39 -1.05
N THR A 103 0.70 -20.79 0.11
CA THR A 103 0.16 -22.13 0.35
C THR A 103 -1.34 -22.09 0.13
N MET A 104 -1.80 -22.80 -0.87
CA MET A 104 -3.21 -22.88 -1.22
C MET A 104 -3.91 -24.03 -0.52
N LYS A 105 -5.24 -24.00 -0.47
CA LYS A 105 -6.05 -25.04 0.19
C LYS A 105 -6.03 -26.37 -0.56
N LYS A 106 -5.99 -26.34 -1.89
CA LYS A 106 -6.13 -27.52 -2.78
C LYS A 106 -5.01 -27.69 -3.78
N GLU A 107 -4.23 -26.65 -4.04
CA GLU A 107 -3.20 -26.60 -5.05
C GLU A 107 -1.80 -26.65 -4.43
N PRO A 108 -0.74 -27.00 -5.19
CA PRO A 108 0.61 -26.86 -4.71
C PRO A 108 0.99 -25.38 -4.44
N GLN A 109 2.05 -25.20 -3.68
CA GLN A 109 2.56 -23.86 -3.37
C GLN A 109 2.98 -23.11 -4.63
N VAL A 110 2.76 -21.79 -4.61
CA VAL A 110 3.15 -20.87 -5.67
C VAL A 110 3.99 -19.73 -5.08
N GLU A 111 5.11 -19.42 -5.73
CA GLU A 111 5.92 -18.25 -5.39
C GLU A 111 5.53 -17.09 -6.30
N LEU A 112 5.26 -15.94 -5.70
CA LEU A 112 4.98 -14.69 -6.40
C LEU A 112 5.96 -13.60 -5.97
N GLU A 113 6.44 -12.82 -6.92
CA GLU A 113 7.16 -11.59 -6.64
C GLU A 113 6.16 -10.48 -6.33
N MET A 114 6.34 -9.81 -5.21
CA MET A 114 5.44 -8.79 -4.70
C MET A 114 6.06 -7.41 -4.77
N GLU A 115 5.24 -6.42 -5.08
CA GLU A 115 5.63 -5.02 -4.91
C GLU A 115 5.65 -4.69 -3.40
N LYS A 116 6.80 -4.27 -2.91
CA LYS A 116 7.04 -4.04 -1.47
C LYS A 116 6.18 -2.93 -0.86
N ASP A 117 5.78 -1.96 -1.67
CA ASP A 117 5.02 -0.78 -1.23
C ASP A 117 3.51 -1.01 -1.16
N ARG A 118 3.01 -2.13 -1.64
CA ARG A 118 1.59 -2.47 -1.54
C ARG A 118 1.19 -2.64 -0.09
N VAL A 119 -0.06 -2.31 0.22
CA VAL A 119 -0.55 -2.21 1.60
C VAL A 119 -1.66 -3.20 1.86
N PHE A 120 -1.49 -3.99 2.92
CA PHE A 120 -2.59 -4.74 3.53
C PHE A 120 -3.34 -3.84 4.51
N TYR A 121 -4.65 -3.96 4.49
CA TYR A 121 -5.55 -3.28 5.40
C TYR A 121 -6.40 -4.29 6.17
N GLY A 122 -6.81 -3.91 7.34
CA GLY A 122 -7.72 -4.70 8.14
C GLY A 122 -8.28 -3.91 9.33
N GLN A 123 -9.22 -4.53 10.01
CA GLN A 123 -9.83 -4.00 11.22
C GLN A 123 -9.44 -4.84 12.42
N LEU A 124 -8.92 -4.18 13.44
CA LEU A 124 -8.64 -4.76 14.76
C LEU A 124 -9.85 -4.53 15.67
N SER A 125 -9.93 -5.26 16.78
CA SER A 125 -10.95 -5.03 17.81
C SER A 125 -10.89 -3.62 18.43
N TYR A 126 -9.74 -2.96 18.35
CA TYR A 126 -9.47 -1.65 18.94
C TYR A 126 -9.09 -0.58 17.92
N GLY A 127 -9.21 -0.84 16.62
CA GLY A 127 -8.85 0.16 15.61
C GLY A 127 -8.65 -0.42 14.23
N LEU A 128 -7.98 0.34 13.38
CA LEU A 128 -7.66 -0.01 12.00
C LEU A 128 -6.18 -0.37 11.88
N LEU A 129 -5.85 -1.22 10.92
CA LEU A 129 -4.50 -1.63 10.62
C LEU A 129 -4.18 -1.36 9.15
N SER A 130 -3.00 -0.81 8.92
CA SER A 130 -2.37 -0.78 7.60
C SER A 130 -0.91 -1.20 7.72
N ILE A 131 -0.45 -2.03 6.81
CA ILE A 131 0.92 -2.50 6.81
C ILE A 131 1.40 -2.76 5.38
N LYS A 132 2.58 -2.28 5.04
CA LYS A 132 3.19 -2.59 3.75
C LYS A 132 3.63 -4.05 3.68
N VAL A 133 3.56 -4.62 2.49
CA VAL A 133 4.00 -6.00 2.22
C VAL A 133 5.41 -6.27 2.73
N GLU A 134 6.33 -5.33 2.58
CA GLU A 134 7.72 -5.49 3.04
C GLU A 134 7.88 -5.70 4.56
N TYR A 135 6.88 -5.30 5.35
CA TYR A 135 6.91 -5.46 6.81
C TYR A 135 6.13 -6.67 7.31
N VAL A 136 5.50 -7.41 6.42
CA VAL A 136 4.76 -8.63 6.76
C VAL A 136 5.68 -9.85 6.67
N LYS A 137 5.64 -10.70 7.68
CA LYS A 137 6.35 -11.97 7.72
C LYS A 137 5.46 -13.13 7.26
N LYS A 138 4.25 -13.19 7.79
CA LYS A 138 3.32 -14.28 7.54
C LYS A 138 1.88 -13.81 7.66
N THR A 139 1.03 -14.34 6.81
CA THR A 139 -0.42 -14.13 6.90
C THR A 139 -1.13 -15.45 6.76
N THR A 140 -1.97 -15.79 7.72
CA THR A 140 -2.87 -16.95 7.66
C THR A 140 -4.27 -16.43 7.41
N ILE A 141 -4.88 -16.87 6.30
CA ILE A 141 -6.24 -16.46 5.93
C ILE A 141 -7.22 -17.46 6.50
N HIS A 142 -8.19 -16.95 7.26
CA HIS A 142 -9.30 -17.73 7.79
C HIS A 142 -10.49 -17.67 6.81
N SER A 143 -11.54 -18.38 7.11
CA SER A 143 -12.77 -18.35 6.32
C SER A 143 -13.43 -16.96 6.36
N LEU A 144 -14.36 -16.72 5.43
CA LEU A 144 -15.26 -15.57 5.49
C LEU A 144 -15.90 -15.48 6.87
N ALA A 145 -15.94 -14.27 7.44
CA ALA A 145 -16.62 -14.02 8.70
C ALA A 145 -18.09 -14.43 8.56
N GLY A 146 -18.55 -15.35 9.42
CA GLY A 146 -19.90 -15.92 9.38
C GLY A 146 -20.03 -17.31 8.78
N GLN A 147 -18.94 -17.92 8.28
CA GLN A 147 -18.90 -19.32 7.80
C GLN A 147 -18.11 -20.24 8.74
N GLU A 148 -17.93 -19.87 10.00
CA GLU A 148 -17.41 -20.82 10.99
C GLU A 148 -18.48 -21.91 11.26
N ARG A 149 -18.22 -23.04 10.70
CA ARG A 149 -18.87 -24.29 11.10
C ARG A 149 -17.92 -25.15 11.88
#